data_abbfdc5c632542a4021b84dcde5383ed
#
_entry.id   abbfdc5c632542a4021b84dcde5383ed
#
_cell.length_a   1.000
_cell.length_b   1.000
_cell.length_c   1.000
_cell.angle_alpha   90.00
_cell.angle_beta   90.00
_cell.angle_gamma   90.00
#
_symmetry.space_group_name_H-M   'P 1'
#
loop_
_entity.id
_entity.type
_entity.pdbx_description
1 polymer ?
#
loop_
_entity_poly.entity_id
_entity_poly.type
_entity_poly.pdbx_seq_one_letter_code
_entity_poly.pdbx_strand_id
1 'polypeptide(L)'
;MIRVPPRPHLLLLLLALGLFSAACRSPQVDADMTITLHADGVAHEVRVPAGSTVTQVMQAAGITPGNLDRSEPPFYTVLNDGEVITLTRVEEIFETQHVVIPFERQIVRNETLPEGETRLVQAGVNGLQEVTYRRIVEDGVEVSKSAVKTVVMNESLPEIVMVGAQASFTPLNIPGSLVYLAGGNAWLMEGSTANRRLIVSTGDLDGRVFTLSPNGEYLVFTRKSTKPVDKEINTLWVVRVLNIEPKPVWLQAYNVVHFAAWIPGTNSVAYSTVEPRSTAPGWQANNDLYRVSITGGSPRKMLEANSGGVYGWWGMSFAYGPDGRLAYARPDEIGLVDQDGGYLKP
;
A
#
# COMPACT_ATOMS: atom_id res chain seq x y z
N MET A 1 -57.19 -87.43 25.39
CA MET A 1 -55.89 -87.66 24.65
C MET A 1 -56.18 -87.62 23.17
N ILE A 2 -55.91 -86.47 22.56
CA ILE A 2 -56.03 -86.28 21.07
C ILE A 2 -54.66 -86.12 20.52
N ARG A 3 -54.19 -87.13 19.77
CA ARG A 3 -52.88 -87.09 19.03
C ARG A 3 -53.17 -86.38 17.72
N VAL A 4 -52.46 -85.26 17.50
CA VAL A 4 -52.40 -84.57 16.21
C VAL A 4 -51.24 -85.17 15.45
N PRO A 5 -51.44 -85.64 14.19
CA PRO A 5 -50.29 -86.13 13.37
C PRO A 5 -49.45 -85.02 12.84
N PRO A 6 -48.14 -85.22 12.64
CA PRO A 6 -47.24 -84.20 12.09
C PRO A 6 -47.55 -83.99 10.61
N ARG A 7 -47.71 -82.75 10.17
CA ARG A 7 -47.95 -82.36 8.80
C ARG A 7 -46.57 -82.33 8.03
N PRO A 8 -46.37 -83.19 7.03
CA PRO A 8 -45.06 -83.33 6.36
C PRO A 8 -44.69 -82.05 5.55
N HIS A 9 -45.61 -81.21 5.24
CA HIS A 9 -45.41 -79.99 4.47
C HIS A 9 -44.66 -78.91 5.25
N LEU A 10 -44.67 -78.88 6.57
CA LEU A 10 -43.94 -77.88 7.36
C LEU A 10 -42.44 -78.14 7.38
N LEU A 11 -42.02 -79.44 7.30
CA LEU A 11 -40.57 -79.82 7.26
C LEU A 11 -39.96 -79.48 5.89
N LEU A 12 -40.72 -79.59 4.80
CA LEU A 12 -40.27 -79.23 3.45
C LEU A 12 -40.08 -77.72 3.26
N LEU A 13 -40.99 -76.92 3.92
CA LEU A 13 -40.87 -75.48 3.84
C LEU A 13 -39.67 -74.95 4.60
N LEU A 14 -39.35 -75.52 5.76
CA LEU A 14 -38.14 -75.16 6.52
C LEU A 14 -36.84 -75.57 5.83
N LEU A 15 -36.83 -76.70 5.09
CA LEU A 15 -35.67 -77.13 4.31
C LEU A 15 -35.46 -76.27 3.07
N ALA A 16 -36.55 -75.78 2.44
CA ALA A 16 -36.47 -74.87 1.30
C ALA A 16 -35.99 -73.49 1.72
N LEU A 17 -36.39 -72.98 2.90
CA LEU A 17 -35.96 -71.70 3.42
C LEU A 17 -34.45 -71.70 3.84
N GLY A 18 -33.92 -72.85 4.27
CA GLY A 18 -32.52 -73.05 4.64
C GLY A 18 -31.55 -73.07 3.41
N LEU A 19 -32.04 -73.45 2.25
CA LEU A 19 -31.27 -73.52 1.03
C LEU A 19 -31.17 -72.14 0.30
N PHE A 20 -32.09 -71.21 0.56
CA PHE A 20 -32.04 -69.85 -0.01
C PHE A 20 -31.09 -68.93 0.73
N SER A 21 -30.69 -69.18 1.96
CA SER A 21 -29.78 -68.34 2.74
C SER A 21 -28.29 -68.60 2.46
N ALA A 22 -27.94 -69.59 1.64
CA ALA A 22 -26.54 -69.90 1.30
C ALA A 22 -26.06 -69.37 -0.05
N ALA A 23 -26.92 -68.62 -0.79
CA ALA A 23 -26.64 -68.27 -2.19
C ALA A 23 -26.23 -66.80 -2.45
N CYS A 24 -25.92 -66.03 -1.42
CA CYS A 24 -25.40 -64.65 -1.61
C CYS A 24 -24.15 -64.40 -0.80
N ARG A 25 -23.11 -65.21 -0.99
CA ARG A 25 -21.73 -64.75 -0.85
C ARG A 25 -21.18 -64.62 -2.25
N SER A 26 -21.30 -63.40 -2.82
CA SER A 26 -20.44 -63.03 -3.94
C SER A 26 -19.02 -63.27 -3.47
N PRO A 27 -18.17 -64.01 -4.24
CA PRO A 27 -16.75 -64.00 -3.95
C PRO A 27 -16.30 -62.56 -4.12
N GLN A 28 -16.00 -61.91 -3.02
CA GLN A 28 -15.25 -60.67 -3.04
C GLN A 28 -13.86 -61.15 -3.48
N VAL A 29 -13.63 -61.07 -4.78
CA VAL A 29 -12.28 -61.14 -5.32
C VAL A 29 -11.68 -59.80 -4.90
N ASP A 30 -11.00 -59.81 -3.76
CA ASP A 30 -10.03 -58.77 -3.46
C ASP A 30 -8.93 -58.89 -4.51
N ALA A 31 -9.23 -58.38 -5.70
CA ALA A 31 -8.23 -58.25 -6.74
C ALA A 31 -7.27 -57.16 -6.29
N ASP A 32 -6.12 -57.55 -5.79
CA ASP A 32 -5.03 -56.61 -5.55
C ASP A 32 -4.65 -55.94 -6.88
N MET A 33 -4.50 -54.67 -6.86
CA MET A 33 -3.94 -53.89 -7.96
C MET A 33 -2.51 -53.47 -7.63
N THR A 34 -1.68 -53.35 -8.66
CA THR A 34 -0.29 -52.91 -8.55
C THR A 34 -0.17 -51.48 -9.09
N ILE A 35 0.24 -50.57 -8.24
CA ILE A 35 0.41 -49.16 -8.56
C ILE A 35 1.88 -48.78 -8.48
N THR A 36 2.36 -48.00 -9.45
CA THR A 36 3.69 -47.41 -9.39
C THR A 36 3.61 -46.01 -8.77
N LEU A 37 4.29 -45.83 -7.63
CA LEU A 37 4.36 -44.55 -6.94
C LEU A 37 5.77 -43.96 -7.07
N HIS A 38 5.88 -42.83 -7.76
CA HIS A 38 7.09 -42.01 -7.80
C HIS A 38 7.08 -41.02 -6.65
N ALA A 39 7.98 -41.15 -5.69
CA ALA A 39 8.11 -40.23 -4.56
C ALA A 39 9.59 -40.15 -4.16
N ASP A 40 10.03 -38.94 -3.78
CA ASP A 40 11.39 -38.68 -3.27
C ASP A 40 12.51 -39.20 -4.21
N GLY A 41 12.25 -39.10 -5.53
CA GLY A 41 13.16 -39.56 -6.58
C GLY A 41 13.23 -41.10 -6.77
N VAL A 42 12.37 -41.87 -6.09
CA VAL A 42 12.33 -43.33 -6.16
C VAL A 42 10.97 -43.83 -6.66
N ALA A 43 10.97 -44.88 -7.47
CA ALA A 43 9.75 -45.57 -7.88
C ALA A 43 9.47 -46.75 -6.93
N HIS A 44 8.26 -46.77 -6.36
CA HIS A 44 7.77 -47.82 -5.46
C HIS A 44 6.65 -48.58 -6.14
N GLU A 45 6.76 -49.93 -6.25
CA GLU A 45 5.62 -50.76 -6.60
C GLU A 45 4.83 -51.12 -5.34
N VAL A 46 3.56 -50.69 -5.31
CA VAL A 46 2.67 -50.83 -4.14
C VAL A 46 1.49 -51.69 -4.54
N ARG A 47 1.21 -52.73 -3.76
CA ARG A 47 0.04 -53.59 -3.91
C ARG A 47 -1.03 -53.16 -2.93
N VAL A 48 -2.21 -52.87 -3.43
CA VAL A 48 -3.36 -52.41 -2.66
C VAL A 48 -4.66 -53.05 -3.18
N PRO A 49 -5.72 -53.11 -2.40
CA PRO A 49 -7.02 -53.59 -2.85
C PRO A 49 -7.56 -52.73 -4.02
N ALA A 50 -8.27 -53.35 -4.96
CA ALA A 50 -8.91 -52.66 -6.06
C ALA A 50 -9.85 -51.57 -5.56
N GLY A 51 -9.81 -50.38 -6.20
CA GLY A 51 -10.58 -49.24 -5.80
C GLY A 51 -9.96 -48.37 -4.68
N SER A 52 -8.68 -48.65 -4.33
CA SER A 52 -7.95 -47.78 -3.40
C SER A 52 -7.69 -46.41 -4.00
N THR A 53 -7.64 -45.39 -3.13
CA THR A 53 -7.30 -44.03 -3.52
C THR A 53 -5.79 -43.78 -3.46
N VAL A 54 -5.34 -42.68 -4.10
CA VAL A 54 -3.93 -42.21 -4.05
C VAL A 54 -3.44 -42.13 -2.59
N THR A 55 -4.26 -41.57 -1.67
CA THR A 55 -3.91 -41.52 -0.24
C THR A 55 -3.66 -42.89 0.37
N GLN A 56 -4.48 -43.89 0.04
CA GLN A 56 -4.34 -45.24 0.58
C GLN A 56 -3.09 -45.94 0.04
N VAL A 57 -2.73 -45.70 -1.23
CA VAL A 57 -1.48 -46.19 -1.81
C VAL A 57 -0.26 -45.61 -1.13
N MET A 58 -0.26 -44.30 -0.88
CA MET A 58 0.82 -43.62 -0.15
C MET A 58 0.96 -44.13 1.28
N GLN A 59 -0.17 -44.35 1.96
CA GLN A 59 -0.17 -44.94 3.29
C GLN A 59 0.38 -46.35 3.30
N ALA A 60 0.03 -47.19 2.31
CA ALA A 60 0.55 -48.56 2.17
C ALA A 60 2.06 -48.56 1.86
N ALA A 61 2.55 -47.55 1.13
CA ALA A 61 3.98 -47.35 0.88
C ALA A 61 4.74 -46.75 2.07
N GLY A 62 4.05 -46.37 3.16
CA GLY A 62 4.66 -45.70 4.31
C GLY A 62 5.06 -44.23 4.04
N ILE A 63 4.53 -43.63 2.98
CA ILE A 63 4.82 -42.26 2.58
C ILE A 63 3.72 -41.31 3.10
N THR A 64 4.12 -40.36 3.91
CA THR A 64 3.23 -39.33 4.43
C THR A 64 3.44 -38.03 3.66
N PRO A 65 2.42 -37.54 2.90
CA PRO A 65 2.52 -36.27 2.23
C PRO A 65 2.46 -35.11 3.24
N GLY A 66 3.22 -34.05 2.97
CA GLY A 66 3.10 -32.80 3.67
C GLY A 66 1.87 -31.99 3.24
N ASN A 67 1.56 -30.93 3.99
CA ASN A 67 0.35 -30.11 3.73
C ASN A 67 0.37 -29.38 2.37
N LEU A 68 1.55 -29.16 1.82
CA LEU A 68 1.75 -28.44 0.55
C LEU A 68 2.05 -29.37 -0.61
N ASP A 69 2.35 -30.64 -0.33
CA ASP A 69 2.68 -31.62 -1.36
C ASP A 69 1.54 -31.81 -2.35
N ARG A 70 1.89 -32.13 -3.56
CA ARG A 70 0.95 -32.36 -4.65
C ARG A 70 1.10 -33.77 -5.16
N SER A 71 -0.01 -34.36 -5.57
CA SER A 71 0.02 -35.63 -6.27
C SER A 71 -0.71 -35.58 -7.59
N GLU A 72 -0.20 -36.30 -8.55
CA GLU A 72 -0.87 -36.53 -9.82
C GLU A 72 -0.98 -38.07 -10.02
N PRO A 73 -2.20 -38.62 -10.06
CA PRO A 73 -3.51 -38.00 -9.83
C PRO A 73 -3.69 -37.41 -8.42
N PRO A 74 -4.72 -36.54 -8.20
CA PRO A 74 -5.01 -35.95 -6.88
C PRO A 74 -5.24 -36.99 -5.78
N PHE A 75 -4.93 -36.66 -4.52
CA PHE A 75 -4.98 -37.57 -3.35
C PHE A 75 -6.28 -38.36 -3.17
N TYR A 76 -7.41 -37.79 -3.58
CA TYR A 76 -8.74 -38.40 -3.45
C TYR A 76 -9.14 -39.29 -4.63
N THR A 77 -8.32 -39.36 -5.67
CA THR A 77 -8.64 -40.14 -6.88
C THR A 77 -8.59 -41.62 -6.60
N VAL A 78 -9.63 -42.32 -7.05
CA VAL A 78 -9.69 -43.81 -7.04
C VAL A 78 -8.91 -44.30 -8.23
N LEU A 79 -8.03 -45.26 -8.01
CA LEU A 79 -7.06 -45.77 -8.99
C LEU A 79 -7.50 -47.07 -9.64
N ASN A 80 -6.99 -47.31 -10.84
CA ASN A 80 -7.08 -48.54 -11.56
C ASN A 80 -5.74 -49.26 -11.57
N ASP A 81 -5.74 -50.57 -11.86
CA ASP A 81 -4.52 -51.39 -11.93
C ASP A 81 -3.55 -50.84 -12.99
N GLY A 82 -2.27 -50.75 -12.61
CA GLY A 82 -1.20 -50.26 -13.47
C GLY A 82 -1.08 -48.74 -13.56
N GLU A 83 -1.90 -47.95 -12.84
CA GLU A 83 -1.75 -46.49 -12.82
C GLU A 83 -0.47 -46.03 -12.11
N VAL A 84 0.00 -44.85 -12.49
CA VAL A 84 1.20 -44.23 -11.96
C VAL A 84 0.81 -43.01 -11.13
N ILE A 85 1.34 -42.90 -9.93
CA ILE A 85 1.23 -41.74 -9.07
C ILE A 85 2.57 -41.03 -9.04
N THR A 86 2.54 -39.71 -9.18
CA THR A 86 3.72 -38.87 -8.94
C THR A 86 3.43 -37.98 -7.73
N LEU A 87 4.26 -38.05 -6.70
CA LEU A 87 4.22 -37.14 -5.55
C LEU A 87 5.31 -36.10 -5.73
N THR A 88 4.93 -34.82 -5.75
CA THR A 88 5.86 -33.71 -5.75
C THR A 88 5.93 -33.14 -4.33
N ARG A 89 7.10 -33.12 -3.74
CA ARG A 89 7.35 -32.50 -2.43
C ARG A 89 7.41 -31.01 -2.58
N VAL A 90 6.64 -30.29 -1.76
CA VAL A 90 6.59 -28.83 -1.81
C VAL A 90 6.94 -28.26 -0.44
N GLU A 91 8.01 -27.48 -0.42
CA GLU A 91 8.45 -26.75 0.78
C GLU A 91 8.28 -25.25 0.59
N GLU A 92 7.83 -24.60 1.63
CA GLU A 92 7.73 -23.14 1.72
C GLU A 92 8.77 -22.63 2.72
N ILE A 93 9.72 -21.84 2.20
CA ILE A 93 10.83 -21.31 3.00
C ILE A 93 10.72 -19.78 3.01
N PHE A 94 10.79 -19.20 4.22
CA PHE A 94 10.87 -17.76 4.39
C PHE A 94 12.31 -17.35 4.69
N GLU A 95 12.83 -16.46 3.88
CA GLU A 95 14.19 -15.93 4.00
C GLU A 95 14.14 -14.41 4.10
N THR A 96 14.79 -13.85 5.11
CA THR A 96 14.87 -12.41 5.29
C THR A 96 16.23 -11.91 4.85
N GLN A 97 16.24 -10.87 4.00
CA GLN A 97 17.44 -10.22 3.47
C GLN A 97 17.39 -8.72 3.70
N HIS A 98 18.54 -8.14 4.03
CA HIS A 98 18.71 -6.71 4.08
C HIS A 98 19.09 -6.20 2.69
N VAL A 99 18.29 -5.27 2.17
CA VAL A 99 18.48 -4.68 0.85
C VAL A 99 18.71 -3.19 1.02
N VAL A 100 19.76 -2.69 0.40
CA VAL A 100 20.07 -1.26 0.39
C VAL A 100 19.06 -0.53 -0.47
N ILE A 101 18.50 0.57 0.04
CA ILE A 101 17.71 1.53 -0.72
C ILE A 101 18.69 2.61 -1.19
N PRO A 102 19.05 2.65 -2.47
CA PRO A 102 19.97 3.67 -2.96
C PRO A 102 19.36 5.06 -2.81
N PHE A 103 20.16 6.03 -2.48
CA PHE A 103 19.73 7.43 -2.51
C PHE A 103 19.52 7.89 -3.95
N GLU A 104 18.61 8.81 -4.13
CA GLU A 104 18.39 9.50 -5.40
C GLU A 104 19.29 10.73 -5.49
N ARG A 105 19.85 11.00 -6.68
CA ARG A 105 20.56 12.24 -6.96
C ARG A 105 19.59 13.26 -7.53
N GLN A 106 19.46 14.39 -6.86
CA GLN A 106 18.67 15.53 -7.29
C GLN A 106 19.58 16.65 -7.79
N ILE A 107 19.32 17.13 -8.98
CA ILE A 107 20.06 18.24 -9.58
C ILE A 107 19.19 19.50 -9.49
N VAL A 108 19.69 20.49 -8.79
CA VAL A 108 19.06 21.81 -8.64
C VAL A 108 19.84 22.82 -9.46
N ARG A 109 19.21 23.41 -10.46
CA ARG A 109 19.83 24.47 -11.25
C ARG A 109 19.88 25.76 -10.45
N ASN A 110 21.06 26.36 -10.40
CA ASN A 110 21.31 27.64 -9.73
C ASN A 110 21.87 28.64 -10.71
N GLU A 111 21.11 29.70 -10.99
CA GLU A 111 21.52 30.74 -11.91
C GLU A 111 22.48 31.78 -11.27
N THR A 112 22.85 31.63 -10.00
CA THR A 112 23.89 32.43 -9.35
C THR A 112 25.27 31.77 -9.46
N LEU A 113 25.32 30.50 -9.88
CA LEU A 113 26.58 29.80 -10.15
C LEU A 113 26.85 29.78 -11.65
N PRO A 114 28.12 30.01 -12.06
CA PRO A 114 28.53 29.88 -13.45
C PRO A 114 28.11 28.55 -14.07
N GLU A 115 27.76 28.54 -15.35
CA GLU A 115 27.45 27.32 -16.09
C GLU A 115 28.60 26.33 -16.00
N GLY A 116 28.32 25.07 -15.64
CA GLY A 116 29.29 24.01 -15.43
C GLY A 116 29.89 23.92 -14.03
N GLU A 117 29.65 24.91 -13.15
CA GLU A 117 30.01 24.80 -11.75
C GLU A 117 29.00 23.94 -11.00
N THR A 118 29.48 23.04 -10.12
CA THR A 118 28.62 22.19 -9.30
C THR A 118 28.95 22.35 -7.84
N ARG A 119 27.92 22.37 -6.99
CA ARG A 119 28.08 22.45 -5.55
C ARG A 119 27.20 21.38 -4.86
N LEU A 120 27.84 20.54 -4.06
CA LEU A 120 27.10 19.59 -3.21
C LEU A 120 26.41 20.36 -2.09
N VAL A 121 25.08 20.27 -2.03
CA VAL A 121 24.24 20.90 -1.01
C VAL A 121 23.95 19.90 0.12
N GLN A 122 23.67 18.68 -0.26
CA GLN A 122 23.37 17.58 0.66
C GLN A 122 24.00 16.30 0.15
N ALA A 123 24.76 15.63 0.99
CA ALA A 123 25.29 14.31 0.67
C ALA A 123 24.17 13.26 0.72
N GLY A 124 24.13 12.38 -0.27
CA GLY A 124 23.20 11.26 -0.29
C GLY A 124 23.57 10.21 0.76
N VAL A 125 22.58 9.64 1.39
CA VAL A 125 22.74 8.51 2.32
C VAL A 125 21.81 7.40 1.90
N ASN A 126 22.38 6.21 1.66
CA ASN A 126 21.54 5.04 1.35
C ASN A 126 20.68 4.66 2.55
N GLY A 127 19.44 4.29 2.26
CA GLY A 127 18.57 3.65 3.20
C GLY A 127 18.79 2.14 3.29
N LEU A 128 18.06 1.50 4.17
CA LEU A 128 18.09 0.06 4.38
C LEU A 128 16.68 -0.46 4.56
N GLN A 129 16.33 -1.52 3.85
CA GLN A 129 15.08 -2.24 4.03
C GLN A 129 15.32 -3.71 4.30
N GLU A 130 14.45 -4.29 5.08
CA GLU A 130 14.36 -5.73 5.30
C GLU A 130 13.29 -6.29 4.37
N VAL A 131 13.65 -7.26 3.55
CA VAL A 131 12.74 -7.93 2.62
C VAL A 131 12.65 -9.39 2.99
N THR A 132 11.44 -9.86 3.30
CA THR A 132 11.17 -11.28 3.51
C THR A 132 10.70 -11.89 2.19
N TYR A 133 11.44 -12.85 1.71
CA TYR A 133 11.12 -13.63 0.52
C TYR A 133 10.45 -14.93 0.93
N ARG A 134 9.41 -15.27 0.20
CA ARG A 134 8.81 -16.59 0.18
C ARG A 134 9.38 -17.38 -0.99
N ARG A 135 10.04 -18.50 -0.71
CA ARG A 135 10.59 -19.42 -1.69
C ARG A 135 9.75 -20.69 -1.69
N ILE A 136 9.34 -21.13 -2.87
CA ILE A 136 8.70 -22.43 -3.06
C ILE A 136 9.72 -23.35 -3.72
N VAL A 137 9.94 -24.48 -3.08
CA VAL A 137 10.86 -25.51 -3.53
C VAL A 137 10.04 -26.78 -3.83
N GLU A 138 10.11 -27.26 -5.06
CA GLU A 138 9.47 -28.51 -5.50
C GLU A 138 10.56 -29.56 -5.78
N ASP A 139 10.49 -30.71 -5.10
CA ASP A 139 11.48 -31.81 -5.20
C ASP A 139 12.93 -31.31 -5.06
N GLY A 140 13.18 -30.35 -4.17
CA GLY A 140 14.49 -29.75 -3.93
C GLY A 140 14.92 -28.68 -4.92
N VAL A 141 14.09 -28.34 -5.91
CA VAL A 141 14.35 -27.29 -6.90
C VAL A 141 13.50 -26.06 -6.60
N GLU A 142 14.13 -24.89 -6.53
CA GLU A 142 13.42 -23.61 -6.37
C GLU A 142 12.60 -23.30 -7.64
N VAL A 143 11.27 -23.26 -7.50
CA VAL A 143 10.34 -22.94 -8.59
C VAL A 143 9.80 -21.52 -8.53
N SER A 144 9.85 -20.90 -7.34
CA SER A 144 9.38 -19.51 -7.17
C SER A 144 10.09 -18.85 -6.00
N LYS A 145 10.42 -17.56 -6.20
CA LYS A 145 10.87 -16.63 -5.15
C LYS A 145 10.14 -15.31 -5.28
N SER A 146 9.43 -14.90 -4.25
CA SER A 146 8.65 -13.65 -4.24
C SER A 146 8.81 -12.90 -2.93
N ALA A 147 8.90 -11.59 -3.00
CA ALA A 147 8.88 -10.75 -1.80
C ALA A 147 7.45 -10.70 -1.23
N VAL A 148 7.30 -11.07 0.05
CA VAL A 148 5.99 -11.10 0.73
C VAL A 148 5.85 -10.03 1.81
N LYS A 149 6.99 -9.51 2.29
CA LYS A 149 7.02 -8.43 3.28
C LYS A 149 8.24 -7.56 3.02
N THR A 150 8.04 -6.24 3.10
CA THR A 150 9.14 -5.27 3.06
C THR A 150 8.95 -4.29 4.21
N VAL A 151 10.00 -4.06 4.96
CA VAL A 151 10.03 -3.10 6.08
C VAL A 151 11.22 -2.18 5.87
N VAL A 152 10.96 -0.89 5.74
CA VAL A 152 12.02 0.11 5.68
C VAL A 152 12.58 0.29 7.09
N MET A 153 13.87 0.02 7.25
CA MET A 153 14.59 0.18 8.51
C MET A 153 15.15 1.59 8.65
N ASN A 154 15.72 2.09 7.57
CA ASN A 154 16.22 3.46 7.47
C ASN A 154 15.83 4.01 6.09
N GLU A 155 15.27 5.22 6.08
CA GLU A 155 14.98 5.93 4.84
C GLU A 155 16.28 6.39 4.16
N SER A 156 16.29 6.42 2.82
CA SER A 156 17.37 7.02 2.08
C SER A 156 17.26 8.55 2.12
N LEU A 157 18.40 9.25 2.20
CA LEU A 157 18.46 10.70 2.06
C LEU A 157 18.99 11.02 0.66
N PRO A 158 18.31 11.85 -0.14
CA PRO A 158 18.76 12.18 -1.48
C PRO A 158 20.06 12.99 -1.45
N GLU A 159 20.91 12.77 -2.45
CA GLU A 159 22.02 13.67 -2.76
C GLU A 159 21.46 14.89 -3.53
N ILE A 160 21.74 16.08 -3.04
CA ILE A 160 21.35 17.33 -3.72
C ILE A 160 22.60 18.03 -4.24
N VAL A 161 22.70 18.08 -5.56
CA VAL A 161 23.78 18.77 -6.27
C VAL A 161 23.22 20.00 -6.96
N MET A 162 23.76 21.15 -6.62
CA MET A 162 23.47 22.40 -7.29
C MET A 162 24.37 22.52 -8.53
N VAL A 163 23.78 22.77 -9.69
CA VAL A 163 24.49 22.95 -10.96
C VAL A 163 24.28 24.38 -11.42
N GLY A 164 25.38 25.05 -11.71
CA GLY A 164 25.36 26.40 -12.26
C GLY A 164 24.66 26.44 -13.62
N ALA A 165 23.75 27.37 -13.76
CA ALA A 165 23.01 27.62 -14.99
C ALA A 165 22.96 29.12 -15.29
N GLN A 166 24.02 29.83 -14.92
CA GLN A 166 24.14 31.26 -15.18
C GLN A 166 24.25 31.50 -16.70
N ALA A 167 23.06 31.59 -17.31
CA ALA A 167 23.02 32.17 -18.66
C ALA A 167 23.43 33.65 -18.54
N SER A 168 24.15 34.14 -19.54
CA SER A 168 24.52 35.56 -19.66
C SER A 168 23.26 36.39 -19.97
N PHE A 169 22.41 36.61 -18.95
CA PHE A 169 21.28 37.53 -19.04
C PHE A 169 21.58 38.77 -18.20
N THR A 170 21.13 39.90 -18.65
CA THR A 170 21.22 41.14 -17.88
C THR A 170 20.27 41.04 -16.68
N PRO A 171 20.76 41.15 -15.44
CA PRO A 171 19.90 41.14 -14.27
C PRO A 171 18.84 42.26 -14.35
N LEU A 172 17.60 41.90 -14.02
CA LEU A 172 16.50 42.84 -13.93
C LEU A 172 16.22 43.17 -12.46
N ASN A 173 16.07 44.48 -12.19
CA ASN A 173 15.58 44.91 -10.89
C ASN A 173 14.12 44.50 -10.73
N ILE A 174 13.77 43.91 -9.58
CA ILE A 174 12.42 43.63 -9.18
C ILE A 174 12.07 44.40 -7.91
N PRO A 175 10.94 45.09 -7.85
CA PRO A 175 10.53 45.75 -6.62
C PRO A 175 10.02 44.69 -5.62
N GLY A 176 10.76 44.50 -4.50
CA GLY A 176 10.38 43.57 -3.45
C GLY A 176 10.97 42.17 -3.63
N SER A 177 10.21 41.17 -3.22
CA SER A 177 10.66 39.76 -3.15
C SER A 177 9.69 38.84 -3.88
N LEU A 178 10.24 37.86 -4.55
CA LEU A 178 9.49 36.80 -5.23
C LEU A 178 9.89 35.44 -4.66
N VAL A 179 8.91 34.68 -4.16
CA VAL A 179 9.11 33.28 -3.75
C VAL A 179 8.53 32.39 -4.84
N TYR A 180 9.31 31.43 -5.30
CA TYR A 180 8.90 30.53 -6.39
C TYR A 180 9.37 29.10 -6.16
N LEU A 181 8.64 28.14 -6.77
CA LEU A 181 8.93 26.72 -6.74
C LEU A 181 9.71 26.32 -7.99
N ALA A 182 10.85 25.67 -7.81
CA ALA A 182 11.62 25.08 -8.90
C ALA A 182 12.37 23.83 -8.45
N GLY A 183 12.26 22.75 -9.23
CA GLY A 183 12.92 21.47 -8.94
C GLY A 183 12.52 20.85 -7.59
N GLY A 184 11.27 21.02 -7.15
CA GLY A 184 10.81 20.55 -5.85
C GLY A 184 11.37 21.32 -4.65
N ASN A 185 11.97 22.51 -4.87
CA ASN A 185 12.56 23.37 -3.85
C ASN A 185 11.93 24.77 -3.89
N ALA A 186 11.94 25.46 -2.77
CA ALA A 186 11.48 26.85 -2.69
C ALA A 186 12.67 27.82 -2.75
N TRP A 187 12.55 28.82 -3.60
CA TRP A 187 13.54 29.84 -3.84
C TRP A 187 13.00 31.23 -3.53
N LEU A 188 13.86 32.09 -3.03
CA LEU A 188 13.61 33.51 -2.89
C LEU A 188 14.48 34.28 -3.89
N MET A 189 13.87 35.25 -4.54
CA MET A 189 14.53 36.26 -5.38
C MET A 189 14.19 37.62 -4.78
N GLU A 190 15.20 38.45 -4.51
CA GLU A 190 15.02 39.71 -3.79
C GLU A 190 15.77 40.84 -4.44
N GLY A 191 15.07 41.93 -4.76
CA GLY A 191 15.61 43.16 -5.35
C GLY A 191 16.13 43.00 -6.79
N SER A 192 16.56 41.82 -7.19
CA SER A 192 17.08 41.55 -8.54
C SER A 192 16.90 40.09 -8.92
N THR A 193 16.73 39.84 -10.23
CA THR A 193 16.66 38.47 -10.76
C THR A 193 17.97 37.69 -10.60
N ALA A 194 19.10 38.37 -10.36
CA ALA A 194 20.37 37.73 -10.06
C ALA A 194 20.53 37.34 -8.58
N ASN A 195 19.76 37.93 -7.67
CA ASN A 195 19.85 37.67 -6.24
C ASN A 195 18.85 36.59 -5.85
N ARG A 196 19.31 35.34 -5.90
CA ARG A 196 18.46 34.16 -5.63
C ARG A 196 19.06 33.34 -4.51
N ARG A 197 18.22 32.90 -3.59
CA ARG A 197 18.65 31.97 -2.55
C ARG A 197 17.60 30.89 -2.30
N LEU A 198 18.09 29.74 -1.90
CA LEU A 198 17.28 28.59 -1.56
C LEU A 198 16.71 28.78 -0.15
N ILE A 199 15.40 28.65 0.02
CA ILE A 199 14.72 28.72 1.33
C ILE A 199 14.22 27.35 1.82
N VAL A 200 13.93 26.44 0.90
CA VAL A 200 13.66 25.03 1.21
C VAL A 200 14.36 24.17 0.15
N SER A 201 15.26 23.29 0.59
CA SER A 201 16.15 22.49 -0.27
C SER A 201 15.87 21.00 -0.22
N THR A 202 14.65 20.59 0.14
CA THR A 202 14.33 19.18 0.36
C THR A 202 14.01 18.39 -0.92
N GLY A 203 13.75 19.10 -2.03
CA GLY A 203 13.50 18.50 -3.34
C GLY A 203 12.14 17.83 -3.49
N ASP A 204 11.35 17.83 -2.47
CA ASP A 204 10.09 17.08 -2.36
C ASP A 204 8.82 17.94 -2.29
N LEU A 205 8.93 19.23 -2.54
CA LEU A 205 7.75 20.08 -2.61
C LEU A 205 6.87 19.63 -3.79
N ASP A 206 5.60 19.37 -3.51
CA ASP A 206 4.65 18.86 -4.50
C ASP A 206 3.87 19.97 -5.25
N GLY A 207 3.99 21.21 -4.78
CA GLY A 207 3.35 22.37 -5.40
C GLY A 207 1.82 22.45 -5.22
N ARG A 208 1.21 21.57 -4.47
CA ARG A 208 -0.25 21.60 -4.22
C ARG A 208 -0.65 22.78 -3.35
N VAL A 209 0.14 23.04 -2.33
CA VAL A 209 0.06 24.28 -1.54
C VAL A 209 1.41 24.97 -1.62
N PHE A 210 1.38 26.24 -2.03
CA PHE A 210 2.55 27.11 -2.08
C PHE A 210 2.07 28.55 -1.98
N THR A 211 1.95 29.08 -0.75
CA THR A 211 1.34 30.39 -0.50
C THR A 211 2.13 31.21 0.49
N LEU A 212 2.46 32.43 0.08
CA LEU A 212 3.16 33.41 0.91
C LEU A 212 2.15 34.10 1.83
N SER A 213 2.56 34.40 3.07
CA SER A 213 1.74 35.20 3.97
C SER A 213 1.52 36.61 3.42
N PRO A 214 0.41 37.30 3.77
CA PRO A 214 0.13 38.64 3.29
C PRO A 214 1.23 39.67 3.59
N ASN A 215 1.98 39.49 4.68
CA ASN A 215 3.13 40.33 5.03
C ASN A 215 4.45 39.89 4.38
N GLY A 216 4.46 38.81 3.60
CA GLY A 216 5.66 38.28 2.92
C GLY A 216 6.67 37.56 3.81
N GLU A 217 6.39 37.35 5.11
CA GLU A 217 7.37 36.80 6.04
C GLU A 217 7.43 35.27 6.05
N TYR A 218 6.30 34.61 5.75
CA TYR A 218 6.17 33.16 5.86
C TYR A 218 5.66 32.54 4.57
N LEU A 219 6.22 31.41 4.21
CA LEU A 219 5.73 30.53 3.14
C LEU A 219 5.11 29.28 3.76
N VAL A 220 3.86 28.99 3.40
CA VAL A 220 3.21 27.71 3.67
C VAL A 220 3.27 26.86 2.41
N PHE A 221 3.65 25.62 2.55
CA PHE A 221 3.85 24.72 1.42
C PHE A 221 3.62 23.26 1.82
N THR A 222 3.38 22.42 0.82
CA THR A 222 3.27 20.96 1.01
C THR A 222 4.51 20.24 0.50
N ARG A 223 4.86 19.17 1.21
CA ARG A 223 5.90 18.21 0.84
C ARG A 223 5.27 16.85 0.58
N LYS A 224 5.75 16.15 -0.43
CA LYS A 224 5.37 14.75 -0.68
C LYS A 224 5.59 13.92 0.57
N SER A 225 4.66 13.04 0.89
CA SER A 225 4.86 12.10 1.99
C SER A 225 5.87 11.02 1.60
N THR A 226 6.60 10.52 2.60
CA THR A 226 7.44 9.33 2.46
C THR A 226 6.64 8.03 2.58
N LYS A 227 5.40 8.11 3.04
CA LYS A 227 4.50 6.95 3.12
C LYS A 227 3.91 6.60 1.75
N PRO A 228 3.36 5.38 1.57
CA PRO A 228 2.62 5.02 0.37
C PRO A 228 1.51 6.04 0.08
N VAL A 229 1.37 6.42 -1.18
CA VAL A 229 0.45 7.49 -1.62
C VAL A 229 -1.03 7.19 -1.34
N ASP A 230 -1.37 5.91 -1.20
CA ASP A 230 -2.70 5.44 -0.78
C ASP A 230 -2.96 5.60 0.73
N LYS A 231 -1.94 5.96 1.50
CA LYS A 231 -2.00 6.23 2.94
C LYS A 231 -1.85 7.71 3.26
N GLU A 232 -0.89 8.37 2.63
CA GLU A 232 -0.61 9.77 2.87
C GLU A 232 0.01 10.41 1.63
N ILE A 233 -0.63 11.48 1.13
CA ILE A 233 -0.18 12.17 -0.09
C ILE A 233 0.93 13.15 0.23
N ASN A 234 0.72 14.00 1.23
CA ASN A 234 1.63 15.08 1.59
C ASN A 234 1.47 15.52 3.03
N THR A 235 2.38 16.37 3.46
CA THR A 235 2.40 17.04 4.76
C THR A 235 2.50 18.55 4.58
N LEU A 236 1.88 19.33 5.49
CA LEU A 236 1.83 20.79 5.43
C LEU A 236 2.91 21.41 6.33
N TRP A 237 3.68 22.33 5.79
CA TRP A 237 4.83 22.94 6.42
C TRP A 237 4.77 24.47 6.31
N VAL A 238 5.48 25.14 7.20
CA VAL A 238 5.73 26.58 7.15
C VAL A 238 7.20 26.88 7.32
N VAL A 239 7.68 27.91 6.65
CA VAL A 239 9.04 28.43 6.83
C VAL A 239 9.04 29.96 6.87
N ARG A 240 9.90 30.54 7.70
CA ARG A 240 10.15 31.98 7.65
C ARG A 240 11.12 32.31 6.54
N VAL A 241 10.65 33.07 5.54
CA VAL A 241 11.35 33.29 4.28
C VAL A 241 12.61 34.14 4.46
N LEU A 242 12.56 35.14 5.34
CA LEU A 242 13.64 36.13 5.50
C LEU A 242 14.78 35.68 6.43
N ASN A 243 14.70 34.50 7.03
CA ASN A 243 15.80 33.97 7.83
C ASN A 243 17.01 33.60 6.93
N ILE A 244 18.22 33.82 7.45
CA ILE A 244 19.46 33.42 6.78
C ILE A 244 19.54 31.89 6.66
N GLU A 245 19.15 31.20 7.72
CA GLU A 245 19.03 29.75 7.79
C GLU A 245 17.56 29.38 8.02
N PRO A 246 16.75 29.27 6.94
CA PRO A 246 15.35 28.94 7.09
C PRO A 246 15.18 27.51 7.60
N LYS A 247 14.40 27.34 8.66
CA LYS A 247 14.07 26.01 9.19
C LYS A 247 12.58 25.77 9.00
N PRO A 248 12.20 24.85 8.11
CA PRO A 248 10.80 24.46 7.94
C PRO A 248 10.24 23.81 9.22
N VAL A 249 9.02 24.17 9.56
CA VAL A 249 8.27 23.61 10.71
C VAL A 249 7.06 22.87 10.18
N TRP A 250 6.88 21.64 10.60
CA TRP A 250 5.70 20.85 10.29
C TRP A 250 4.48 21.34 11.08
N LEU A 251 3.37 21.57 10.39
CA LEU A 251 2.12 22.07 10.99
C LEU A 251 1.20 20.95 11.51
N GLN A 252 1.68 19.73 11.65
CA GLN A 252 0.93 18.55 12.10
C GLN A 252 -0.32 18.28 11.24
N ALA A 253 -0.27 18.66 9.97
CA ALA A 253 -1.34 18.48 9.00
C ALA A 253 -0.82 17.66 7.80
N TYR A 254 -1.68 16.84 7.27
CA TYR A 254 -1.39 15.94 6.15
C TYR A 254 -2.58 15.85 5.20
N ASN A 255 -2.34 15.35 3.99
CA ASN A 255 -3.34 15.20 2.94
C ASN A 255 -4.03 16.53 2.57
N VAL A 256 -3.23 17.58 2.42
CA VAL A 256 -3.72 18.92 2.05
C VAL A 256 -3.49 19.12 0.56
N VAL A 257 -4.57 19.12 -0.24
CA VAL A 257 -4.46 19.05 -1.71
C VAL A 257 -5.14 20.23 -2.39
N HIS A 258 -6.39 20.54 -2.05
CA HIS A 258 -7.21 21.47 -2.83
C HIS A 258 -7.40 22.83 -2.18
N PHE A 259 -7.17 22.95 -0.87
CA PHE A 259 -7.33 24.22 -0.19
C PHE A 259 -6.37 24.40 0.99
N ALA A 260 -5.64 25.49 0.98
CA ALA A 260 -4.97 26.08 2.14
C ALA A 260 -4.86 27.59 1.91
N ALA A 261 -5.18 28.38 2.92
CA ALA A 261 -5.15 29.85 2.86
C ALA A 261 -4.76 30.46 4.20
N TRP A 262 -4.10 31.61 4.14
CA TRP A 262 -3.85 32.45 5.32
C TRP A 262 -5.16 33.06 5.83
N ILE A 263 -5.37 33.00 7.13
CA ILE A 263 -6.51 33.66 7.76
C ILE A 263 -6.13 35.12 7.97
N PRO A 264 -6.86 36.11 7.35
CA PRO A 264 -6.53 37.52 7.41
C PRO A 264 -6.41 38.04 8.84
N GLY A 265 -5.38 38.84 9.10
CA GLY A 265 -5.15 39.46 10.41
C GLY A 265 -4.62 38.49 11.48
N THR A 266 -4.25 37.26 11.12
CA THR A 266 -3.78 36.27 12.08
C THR A 266 -2.47 35.58 11.64
N ASN A 267 -1.79 34.90 12.57
CA ASN A 267 -0.68 34.00 12.30
C ASN A 267 -1.17 32.54 12.17
N SER A 268 -2.23 32.33 11.41
CA SER A 268 -2.84 31.01 11.25
C SER A 268 -3.18 30.73 9.79
N VAL A 269 -3.21 29.45 9.47
CA VAL A 269 -3.57 28.90 8.17
C VAL A 269 -4.82 28.06 8.32
N ALA A 270 -5.78 28.24 7.44
CA ALA A 270 -6.88 27.31 7.27
C ALA A 270 -6.58 26.36 6.11
N TYR A 271 -7.00 25.11 6.25
CA TYR A 271 -6.82 24.09 5.21
C TYR A 271 -7.94 23.05 5.28
N SER A 272 -8.17 22.39 4.14
CA SER A 272 -9.06 21.25 4.02
C SER A 272 -8.26 20.00 3.67
N THR A 273 -8.72 18.85 4.16
CA THR A 273 -8.05 17.58 3.94
C THR A 273 -8.71 16.73 2.86
N VAL A 274 -7.98 15.72 2.40
CA VAL A 274 -8.50 14.73 1.48
C VAL A 274 -8.24 13.32 2.01
N GLU A 275 -9.05 12.36 1.56
CA GLU A 275 -8.79 10.94 1.75
C GLU A 275 -8.04 10.42 0.52
N PRO A 276 -6.86 9.78 0.68
CA PRO A 276 -6.16 9.12 -0.41
C PRO A 276 -7.01 8.01 -1.03
N ARG A 277 -6.95 7.85 -2.36
CA ARG A 277 -7.68 6.85 -3.13
C ARG A 277 -6.76 6.18 -4.14
N SER A 278 -7.01 4.91 -4.43
CA SER A 278 -6.28 4.16 -5.46
C SER A 278 -6.73 4.49 -6.89
N THR A 279 -7.91 5.09 -7.04
CA THR A 279 -8.47 5.49 -8.33
C THR A 279 -8.17 6.96 -8.62
N ALA A 280 -8.07 7.33 -9.90
CA ALA A 280 -7.89 8.72 -10.30
C ALA A 280 -9.01 9.62 -9.74
N PRO A 281 -8.69 10.79 -9.22
CA PRO A 281 -7.42 11.54 -9.23
C PRO A 281 -6.43 11.16 -8.12
N GLY A 282 -6.60 10.06 -7.42
CA GLY A 282 -5.78 9.62 -6.31
C GLY A 282 -6.22 10.13 -4.93
N TRP A 283 -7.33 10.86 -4.86
CA TRP A 283 -7.87 11.42 -3.62
C TRP A 283 -9.35 11.80 -3.75
N GLN A 284 -9.99 11.97 -2.61
CA GLN A 284 -11.35 12.49 -2.46
C GLN A 284 -11.35 13.55 -1.36
N ALA A 285 -11.97 14.71 -1.60
CA ALA A 285 -12.05 15.78 -0.61
C ALA A 285 -12.93 15.37 0.58
N ASN A 286 -12.45 15.64 1.80
CA ASN A 286 -13.25 15.52 3.01
C ASN A 286 -14.19 16.71 3.20
N ASN A 287 -13.94 17.81 2.50
CA ASN A 287 -14.72 19.06 2.63
C ASN A 287 -14.85 19.54 4.08
N ASP A 288 -13.87 19.23 4.88
CA ASP A 288 -13.64 19.70 6.23
C ASP A 288 -12.87 21.04 6.21
N LEU A 289 -12.77 21.68 7.32
CA LEU A 289 -11.91 22.84 7.49
C LEU A 289 -11.21 22.78 8.84
N TYR A 290 -9.90 22.96 8.81
CA TYR A 290 -9.06 23.08 9.99
C TYR A 290 -8.33 24.42 10.01
N ARG A 291 -8.01 24.89 11.20
CA ARG A 291 -7.12 26.02 11.46
C ARG A 291 -5.90 25.55 12.24
N VAL A 292 -4.73 26.02 11.86
CA VAL A 292 -3.47 25.77 12.58
C VAL A 292 -2.67 27.05 12.71
N SER A 293 -2.08 27.28 13.89
CA SER A 293 -1.14 28.39 14.10
C SER A 293 0.23 28.05 13.55
N ILE A 294 0.90 28.99 12.89
CA ILE A 294 2.29 28.82 12.42
C ILE A 294 3.32 28.83 13.56
N THR A 295 2.94 29.26 14.75
CA THR A 295 3.82 29.28 15.94
C THR A 295 3.78 27.97 16.72
N GLY A 296 2.97 27.02 16.31
CA GLY A 296 2.80 25.70 16.92
C GLY A 296 1.40 25.47 17.49
N GLY A 297 1.16 24.26 17.98
CA GLY A 297 -0.11 23.79 18.50
C GLY A 297 -0.79 22.80 17.56
N SER A 298 -1.74 22.03 18.10
CA SER A 298 -2.52 21.06 17.33
C SER A 298 -3.54 21.77 16.43
N PRO A 299 -3.77 21.28 15.22
CA PRO A 299 -4.85 21.77 14.37
C PRO A 299 -6.21 21.69 15.05
N ARG A 300 -7.01 22.76 14.92
CA ARG A 300 -8.37 22.84 15.42
C ARG A 300 -9.34 22.71 14.25
N LYS A 301 -10.31 21.82 14.38
CA LYS A 301 -11.39 21.68 13.40
C LYS A 301 -12.35 22.87 13.48
N MET A 302 -12.68 23.43 12.33
CA MET A 302 -13.64 24.54 12.16
C MET A 302 -14.94 24.08 11.52
N LEU A 303 -14.86 23.21 10.50
CA LEU A 303 -16.02 22.61 9.84
C LEU A 303 -15.87 21.10 9.82
N GLU A 304 -16.96 20.40 10.07
CA GLU A 304 -17.02 18.94 9.95
C GLU A 304 -16.93 18.49 8.50
N ALA A 305 -16.41 17.28 8.31
CA ALA A 305 -16.35 16.66 7.00
C ALA A 305 -17.76 16.52 6.38
N ASN A 306 -17.82 16.75 5.07
CA ASN A 306 -19.06 16.67 4.31
C ASN A 306 -18.80 16.06 2.94
N SER A 307 -19.67 15.16 2.48
CA SER A 307 -19.52 14.53 1.17
C SER A 307 -19.55 15.52 0.01
N GLY A 308 -20.13 16.71 0.22
CA GLY A 308 -20.26 17.75 -0.80
C GLY A 308 -21.18 17.36 -1.97
N GLY A 309 -21.98 16.30 -1.82
CA GLY A 309 -22.86 15.77 -2.86
C GLY A 309 -22.07 15.25 -4.09
N VAL A 310 -22.69 15.31 -5.26
CA VAL A 310 -22.10 14.80 -6.53
C VAL A 310 -20.81 15.56 -6.92
N TYR A 311 -20.71 16.83 -6.60
CA TYR A 311 -19.56 17.68 -6.94
C TYR A 311 -18.53 17.81 -5.81
N GLY A 312 -18.85 17.34 -4.62
CA GLY A 312 -17.98 17.47 -3.45
C GLY A 312 -16.71 16.61 -3.50
N TRP A 313 -16.61 15.70 -4.45
CA TRP A 313 -15.43 14.85 -4.62
C TRP A 313 -14.14 15.68 -4.82
N TRP A 314 -14.22 16.75 -5.62
CA TRP A 314 -13.09 17.60 -5.98
C TRP A 314 -12.78 18.69 -4.94
N GLY A 315 -13.60 18.82 -3.93
CA GLY A 315 -13.48 19.82 -2.90
C GLY A 315 -14.45 20.99 -3.07
N MET A 316 -14.90 21.50 -1.92
CA MET A 316 -15.71 22.70 -1.86
C MET A 316 -14.84 23.94 -2.05
N SER A 317 -15.46 25.03 -2.49
CA SER A 317 -14.80 26.33 -2.57
C SER A 317 -14.86 27.04 -1.22
N PHE A 318 -13.72 27.61 -0.81
CA PHE A 318 -13.55 28.43 0.37
C PHE A 318 -12.86 29.74 -0.01
N ALA A 319 -13.29 30.84 0.54
CA ALA A 319 -12.65 32.13 0.32
C ALA A 319 -12.75 33.03 1.57
N TYR A 320 -11.63 33.64 1.97
CA TYR A 320 -11.61 34.62 3.05
C TYR A 320 -11.89 36.00 2.52
N GLY A 321 -12.80 36.70 3.19
CA GLY A 321 -12.95 38.14 3.04
C GLY A 321 -11.87 38.93 3.81
N PRO A 322 -11.67 40.21 3.49
CA PRO A 322 -10.68 41.04 4.17
C PRO A 322 -10.97 41.24 5.68
N ASP A 323 -12.19 41.00 6.09
CA ASP A 323 -12.66 41.05 7.49
C ASP A 323 -12.39 39.73 8.25
N GLY A 324 -11.75 38.74 7.60
CA GLY A 324 -11.42 37.44 8.18
C GLY A 324 -12.59 36.46 8.24
N ARG A 325 -13.76 36.81 7.73
CA ARG A 325 -14.86 35.85 7.56
C ARG A 325 -14.56 34.93 6.37
N LEU A 326 -14.92 33.64 6.50
CA LEU A 326 -14.79 32.66 5.46
C LEU A 326 -16.15 32.43 4.79
N ALA A 327 -16.20 32.62 3.49
CA ALA A 327 -17.28 32.12 2.66
C ALA A 327 -16.99 30.71 2.20
N TYR A 328 -17.98 29.83 2.23
CA TYR A 328 -17.91 28.51 1.63
C TYR A 328 -19.11 28.25 0.73
N ALA A 329 -18.89 27.44 -0.31
CA ALA A 329 -19.95 27.01 -1.21
C ALA A 329 -20.03 25.49 -1.23
N ARG A 330 -21.20 24.97 -0.91
CA ARG A 330 -21.62 23.58 -1.04
C ARG A 330 -22.62 23.45 -2.20
N PRO A 331 -22.90 22.26 -2.69
CA PRO A 331 -23.90 22.07 -3.76
C PRO A 331 -25.30 22.58 -3.41
N ASP A 332 -25.66 22.57 -2.13
CA ASP A 332 -26.97 22.85 -1.58
C ASP A 332 -27.04 24.14 -0.75
N GLU A 333 -25.88 24.76 -0.43
CA GLU A 333 -25.84 25.96 0.39
C GLU A 333 -24.61 26.84 0.14
N ILE A 334 -24.75 28.11 0.43
CA ILE A 334 -23.65 29.07 0.59
C ILE A 334 -23.70 29.57 2.03
N GLY A 335 -22.56 29.56 2.71
CA GLY A 335 -22.48 29.96 4.11
C GLY A 335 -21.30 30.85 4.42
N LEU A 336 -21.40 31.53 5.57
CA LEU A 336 -20.31 32.30 6.16
C LEU A 336 -19.93 31.70 7.51
N VAL A 337 -18.65 31.71 7.80
CA VAL A 337 -18.06 31.25 9.06
C VAL A 337 -17.16 32.37 9.59
N ASP A 338 -17.21 32.65 10.87
CA ASP A 338 -16.25 33.54 11.51
C ASP A 338 -14.86 32.93 11.65
N GLN A 339 -13.90 33.70 12.16
CA GLN A 339 -12.52 33.21 12.33
C GLN A 339 -12.38 32.04 13.32
N ASP A 340 -13.36 31.84 14.19
CA ASP A 340 -13.36 30.81 15.22
C ASP A 340 -14.18 29.56 14.85
N GLY A 341 -14.81 29.57 13.68
CA GLY A 341 -15.62 28.46 13.16
C GLY A 341 -17.11 28.56 13.54
N GLY A 342 -17.55 29.70 14.04
CA GLY A 342 -18.97 29.95 14.29
C GLY A 342 -19.72 30.20 12.98
N TYR A 343 -20.85 29.52 12.77
CA TYR A 343 -21.70 29.77 11.63
C TYR A 343 -22.37 31.15 11.79
N LEU A 344 -22.14 32.03 10.82
CA LEU A 344 -22.88 33.27 10.70
C LEU A 344 -24.12 32.96 9.85
N LYS A 345 -25.31 33.20 10.39
CA LYS A 345 -26.54 33.12 9.59
C LYS A 345 -26.45 34.11 8.43
N PRO A 346 -26.89 33.69 7.21
CA PRO A 346 -26.98 34.60 6.08
C PRO A 346 -27.87 35.79 6.34
#